data_a929fa6ed29c4c1c4ad547636e83898b
#
_entry.id   a929fa6ed29c4c1c4ad547636e83898b
#
_cell.length_a   1.000
_cell.length_b   1.000
_cell.length_c   1.000
_cell.angle_alpha   90.00
_cell.angle_beta   90.00
_cell.angle_gamma   90.00
#
_symmetry.space_group_name_H-M   'P 1'
#
loop_
_entity.id
_entity.type
_entity.pdbx_description
1 polymer ?
#
loop_
_entity_poly.entity_id
_entity_poly.type
_entity_poly.pdbx_seq_one_letter_code
_entity_poly.pdbx_strand_id
1 'polypeptide(L)'
;MKIIHKEKYLILSNEALDQYHQKLDSIIKTKSLYLRPNLCLNDLSIETGIPIKYVNQVLSEKLNSTFFEFISNYKIVEAKRLLTKINDDHFSISKIAIESGFNTDDSFVILFKKHTNMSPEN
;
A
#
# COMPACT_ATOMS: atom_id res chain seq x y z
N MET A 1 25.31 -1.56 -7.57
CA MET A 1 24.61 -1.38 -6.28
C MET A 1 25.59 -1.51 -5.13
N LYS A 2 25.59 -0.53 -4.25
CA LYS A 2 26.47 -0.56 -3.09
C LYS A 2 25.77 -1.25 -1.93
N ILE A 3 26.41 -2.25 -1.36
CA ILE A 3 25.86 -3.02 -0.25
C ILE A 3 26.76 -2.85 0.96
N ILE A 4 26.15 -2.57 2.10
CA ILE A 4 26.86 -2.42 3.38
C ILE A 4 26.57 -3.63 4.24
N HIS A 5 27.61 -4.28 4.71
CA HIS A 5 27.46 -5.39 5.64
C HIS A 5 27.25 -4.84 7.05
N LYS A 6 26.22 -5.31 7.72
CA LYS A 6 26.00 -5.04 9.13
C LYS A 6 25.58 -6.34 9.76
N GLU A 7 26.45 -6.92 10.56
CA GLU A 7 26.27 -8.25 11.11
C GLU A 7 26.10 -9.25 9.97
N LYS A 8 24.94 -9.90 9.89
CA LYS A 8 24.66 -10.86 8.81
C LYS A 8 23.76 -10.27 7.73
N TYR A 9 23.49 -8.97 7.81
CA TYR A 9 22.59 -8.32 6.86
C TYR A 9 23.34 -7.56 5.80
N LEU A 10 22.79 -7.57 4.61
CA LEU A 10 23.19 -6.69 3.53
C LEU A 10 22.20 -5.53 3.51
N ILE A 11 22.68 -4.33 3.80
CA ILE A 11 21.84 -3.14 3.77
C ILE A 11 22.02 -2.46 2.43
N LEU A 12 20.92 -2.24 1.75
CA LEU A 12 20.93 -1.62 0.44
C LEU A 12 21.30 -0.13 0.55
N SER A 13 21.95 0.37 -0.49
CA SER A 13 22.21 1.80 -0.62
C SER A 13 20.89 2.56 -0.82
N ASN A 14 20.91 3.87 -0.58
CA ASN A 14 19.73 4.70 -0.82
C ASN A 14 19.27 4.62 -2.27
N GLU A 15 20.21 4.56 -3.21
CA GLU A 15 19.85 4.44 -4.63
C GLU A 15 19.12 3.13 -4.92
N ALA A 16 19.59 2.03 -4.35
CA ALA A 16 18.95 0.74 -4.54
C ALA A 16 17.57 0.73 -3.91
N LEU A 17 17.42 1.31 -2.72
CA LEU A 17 16.12 1.43 -2.06
C LEU A 17 15.15 2.24 -2.91
N ASP A 18 15.61 3.35 -3.48
CA ASP A 18 14.77 4.17 -4.35
C ASP A 18 14.30 3.41 -5.58
N GLN A 19 15.21 2.67 -6.21
CA GLN A 19 14.88 1.88 -7.40
C GLN A 19 13.85 0.80 -7.10
N TYR A 20 14.04 0.09 -5.99
CA TYR A 20 13.08 -0.94 -5.58
C TYR A 20 11.73 -0.33 -5.21
N HIS A 21 11.74 0.83 -4.54
CA HIS A 21 10.50 1.52 -4.20
C HIS A 21 9.74 1.92 -5.46
N GLN A 22 10.42 2.47 -6.44
CA GLN A 22 9.79 2.84 -7.70
C GLN A 22 9.19 1.63 -8.41
N LYS A 23 9.90 0.51 -8.39
CA LYS A 23 9.41 -0.72 -9.00
C LYS A 23 8.19 -1.26 -8.27
N LEU A 24 8.22 -1.26 -6.93
CA LEU A 24 7.07 -1.65 -6.12
C LEU A 24 5.86 -0.79 -6.45
N ASP A 25 6.03 0.53 -6.43
CA ASP A 25 4.95 1.47 -6.70
C ASP A 25 4.35 1.25 -8.08
N SER A 26 5.19 1.13 -9.09
CA SER A 26 4.76 0.92 -10.47
C SER A 26 3.94 -0.36 -10.63
N ILE A 27 4.42 -1.46 -10.07
CA ILE A 27 3.75 -2.76 -10.20
C ILE A 27 2.44 -2.78 -9.40
N ILE A 28 2.47 -2.23 -8.19
CA ILE A 28 1.26 -2.16 -7.36
C ILE A 28 0.15 -1.39 -8.07
N LYS A 29 0.49 -0.26 -8.67
CA LYS A 29 -0.48 0.57 -9.40
C LYS A 29 -0.93 -0.10 -10.70
N THR A 30 0.01 -0.57 -11.50
CA THR A 30 -0.28 -1.15 -12.81
C THR A 30 -1.16 -2.39 -12.70
N LYS A 31 -0.89 -3.24 -11.73
CA LYS A 31 -1.64 -4.48 -11.52
C LYS A 31 -2.75 -4.36 -10.49
N SER A 32 -2.91 -3.18 -9.90
CA SER A 32 -3.89 -2.92 -8.83
C SER A 32 -3.80 -3.97 -7.72
N LEU A 33 -2.58 -4.25 -7.27
CA LEU A 33 -2.35 -5.32 -6.29
C LEU A 33 -3.04 -5.05 -4.96
N TYR A 34 -3.20 -3.76 -4.60
CA TYR A 34 -3.86 -3.38 -3.35
C TYR A 34 -5.34 -3.80 -3.30
N LEU A 35 -5.92 -4.17 -4.44
CA LEU A 35 -7.30 -4.65 -4.49
C LEU A 35 -7.43 -6.15 -4.20
N ARG A 36 -6.32 -6.88 -4.18
CA ARG A 36 -6.36 -8.32 -3.91
C ARG A 36 -6.73 -8.57 -2.46
N PRO A 37 -7.73 -9.43 -2.21
CA PRO A 37 -8.00 -9.84 -0.82
C PRO A 37 -6.82 -10.65 -0.30
N ASN A 38 -6.49 -10.45 0.97
CA ASN A 38 -5.43 -11.18 1.66
C ASN A 38 -4.04 -11.01 1.04
N LEU A 39 -3.80 -9.89 0.37
CA LEU A 39 -2.47 -9.60 -0.16
C LEU A 39 -1.45 -9.62 0.99
N CYS A 40 -0.32 -10.28 0.79
CA CYS A 40 0.73 -10.35 1.78
C CYS A 40 2.07 -9.92 1.19
N LEU A 41 3.05 -9.77 2.06
CA LEU A 41 4.39 -9.34 1.66
C LEU A 41 5.02 -10.28 0.62
N ASN A 42 4.79 -11.58 0.79
CA ASN A 42 5.30 -12.58 -0.14
C ASN A 42 4.72 -12.38 -1.55
N ASP A 43 3.46 -11.96 -1.65
CA ASP A 43 2.84 -11.68 -2.94
C ASP A 43 3.54 -10.53 -3.65
N LEU A 44 3.93 -9.49 -2.91
CA LEU A 44 4.69 -8.38 -3.50
C LEU A 44 6.03 -8.85 -4.03
N SER A 45 6.71 -9.72 -3.30
CA SER A 45 7.99 -10.29 -3.75
C SER A 45 7.80 -11.06 -5.05
N ILE A 46 6.79 -11.90 -5.12
CA ILE A 46 6.51 -12.70 -6.31
C ILE A 46 6.14 -11.82 -7.50
N GLU A 47 5.24 -10.88 -7.30
CA GLU A 47 4.75 -10.03 -8.40
C GLU A 47 5.82 -9.09 -8.94
N THR A 48 6.73 -8.63 -8.10
CA THR A 48 7.75 -7.66 -8.51
C THR A 48 9.08 -8.30 -8.87
N GLY A 49 9.30 -9.55 -8.45
CA GLY A 49 10.60 -10.20 -8.61
C GLY A 49 11.66 -9.68 -7.64
N ILE A 50 11.27 -8.86 -6.67
CA ILE A 50 12.19 -8.33 -5.66
C ILE A 50 12.23 -9.30 -4.49
N PRO A 51 13.43 -9.75 -4.05
CA PRO A 51 13.51 -10.62 -2.87
C PRO A 51 12.82 -10.01 -1.67
N ILE A 52 12.13 -10.83 -0.89
CA ILE A 52 11.31 -10.36 0.22
C ILE A 52 12.12 -9.54 1.24
N LYS A 53 13.38 -9.91 1.46
CA LYS A 53 14.25 -9.16 2.39
C LYS A 53 14.47 -7.73 1.91
N TYR A 54 14.51 -7.50 0.61
CA TYR A 54 14.70 -6.17 0.06
C TYR A 54 13.39 -5.37 0.07
N VAL A 55 12.25 -6.05 -0.13
CA VAL A 55 10.95 -5.40 0.07
C VAL A 55 10.85 -4.91 1.52
N ASN A 56 11.23 -5.75 2.48
CA ASN A 56 11.26 -5.37 3.89
C ASN A 56 12.16 -4.17 4.15
N GLN A 57 13.33 -4.11 3.50
CA GLN A 57 14.23 -2.98 3.69
C GLN A 57 13.66 -1.68 3.14
N VAL A 58 12.98 -1.73 2.00
CA VAL A 58 12.30 -0.55 1.47
C VAL A 58 11.27 -0.04 2.49
N LEU A 59 10.46 -0.94 3.02
CA LEU A 59 9.43 -0.54 3.98
C LEU A 59 10.02 0.02 5.26
N SER A 60 11.02 -0.64 5.83
CA SER A 60 11.57 -0.24 7.12
C SER A 60 12.57 0.91 7.01
N GLU A 61 13.51 0.83 6.06
CA GLU A 61 14.61 1.79 5.99
C GLU A 61 14.26 3.05 5.20
N LYS A 62 13.46 2.91 4.15
CA LYS A 62 13.11 4.06 3.32
C LYS A 62 11.80 4.71 3.76
N LEU A 63 10.78 3.90 3.99
CA LEU A 63 9.42 4.42 4.22
C LEU A 63 9.04 4.44 5.70
N ASN A 64 9.82 3.78 6.55
CA ASN A 64 9.51 3.65 7.97
C ASN A 64 8.04 3.26 8.17
N SER A 65 7.61 2.23 7.47
CA SER A 65 6.21 1.84 7.38
C SER A 65 6.08 0.33 7.51
N THR A 66 4.95 -0.11 8.05
CA THR A 66 4.60 -1.53 8.02
C THR A 66 4.01 -1.86 6.65
N PHE A 67 3.98 -3.15 6.32
CA PHE A 67 3.32 -3.60 5.10
C PHE A 67 1.84 -3.15 5.08
N PHE A 68 1.16 -3.30 6.21
CA PHE A 68 -0.24 -2.92 6.33
C PHE A 68 -0.45 -1.43 6.02
N GLU A 69 0.37 -0.59 6.62
CA GLU A 69 0.29 0.86 6.37
C GLU A 69 0.59 1.21 4.93
N PHE A 70 1.60 0.56 4.37
CA PHE A 70 2.03 0.79 3.00
C PHE A 70 0.89 0.49 2.01
N ILE A 71 0.27 -0.67 2.14
CA ILE A 71 -0.83 -1.07 1.25
C ILE A 71 -2.09 -0.25 1.53
N SER A 72 -2.35 0.07 2.80
CA SER A 72 -3.53 0.88 3.15
C SER A 72 -3.50 2.25 2.49
N ASN A 73 -2.33 2.83 2.30
CA ASN A 73 -2.22 4.12 1.61
C ASN A 73 -2.76 4.04 0.19
N TYR A 74 -2.47 2.97 -0.53
CA TYR A 74 -3.01 2.79 -1.88
C TYR A 74 -4.52 2.66 -1.86
N LYS A 75 -5.05 1.92 -0.89
CA LYS A 75 -6.51 1.74 -0.76
C LYS A 75 -7.21 3.05 -0.46
N ILE A 76 -6.64 3.87 0.43
CA ILE A 76 -7.21 5.17 0.78
C ILE A 76 -7.18 6.13 -0.42
N VAL A 77 -6.11 6.14 -1.19
CA VAL A 77 -6.03 6.96 -2.40
C VAL A 77 -7.15 6.56 -3.37
N GLU A 78 -7.37 5.27 -3.55
CA GLU A 78 -8.44 4.80 -4.42
C GLU A 78 -9.82 5.17 -3.87
N ALA A 79 -10.03 5.03 -2.55
CA ALA A 79 -11.28 5.42 -1.92
C ALA A 79 -11.58 6.90 -2.13
N LYS A 80 -10.56 7.76 -1.98
CA LYS A 80 -10.73 9.20 -2.23
C LYS A 80 -11.14 9.46 -3.68
N ARG A 81 -10.52 8.75 -4.62
CA ARG A 81 -10.85 8.90 -6.04
C ARG A 81 -12.30 8.51 -6.30
N LEU A 82 -12.74 7.40 -5.72
CA LEU A 82 -14.11 6.93 -5.87
C LEU A 82 -15.11 7.90 -5.25
N LEU A 83 -14.77 8.45 -4.08
CA LEU A 83 -15.65 9.41 -3.40
C LEU A 83 -15.86 10.69 -4.22
N THR A 84 -14.87 11.13 -4.98
CA THR A 84 -15.02 12.32 -5.81
C THR A 84 -15.93 12.11 -7.01
N LYS A 85 -16.24 10.86 -7.35
CA LYS A 85 -17.07 10.51 -8.51
C LYS A 85 -18.50 10.17 -8.13
N ILE A 86 -18.84 10.27 -6.86
CA ILE A 86 -20.17 9.92 -6.40
C ILE A 86 -21.14 11.05 -6.65
N ASN A 87 -22.29 10.68 -7.22
CA ASN A 87 -23.48 11.54 -7.28
C ASN A 87 -24.40 11.10 -6.17
N ASP A 88 -24.49 11.89 -5.17
CA ASP A 88 -25.32 11.85 -3.96
C ASP A 88 -26.18 10.64 -3.67
N ASP A 89 -27.03 10.28 -4.62
CA ASP A 89 -28.12 9.34 -4.35
C ASP A 89 -27.69 7.89 -4.19
N HIS A 90 -26.44 7.59 -4.51
CA HIS A 90 -25.98 6.20 -4.53
C HIS A 90 -24.74 5.96 -3.69
N PHE A 91 -24.49 6.88 -2.75
CA PHE A 91 -23.35 6.71 -1.86
C PHE A 91 -23.55 5.50 -0.95
N SER A 92 -22.58 4.62 -0.91
CA SER A 92 -22.56 3.47 -0.03
C SER A 92 -21.15 3.25 0.48
N ILE A 93 -20.99 3.28 1.79
CA ILE A 93 -19.72 3.00 2.43
C ILE A 93 -19.24 1.59 2.07
N SER A 94 -20.15 0.61 2.10
CA SER A 94 -19.83 -0.77 1.77
C SER A 94 -19.29 -0.90 0.36
N LYS A 95 -19.91 -0.22 -0.59
CA LYS A 95 -19.46 -0.28 -1.98
C LYS A 95 -18.07 0.33 -2.15
N ILE A 96 -17.84 1.52 -1.56
CA ILE A 96 -16.53 2.17 -1.62
C ILE A 96 -15.47 1.30 -0.96
N ALA A 97 -15.77 0.73 0.20
CA ALA A 97 -14.83 -0.14 0.91
C ALA A 97 -14.40 -1.31 0.03
N ILE A 98 -15.35 -2.01 -0.55
CA ILE A 98 -15.06 -3.18 -1.39
C ILE A 98 -14.26 -2.76 -2.63
N GLU A 99 -14.69 -1.73 -3.32
CA GLU A 99 -14.05 -1.29 -4.56
C GLU A 99 -12.63 -0.74 -4.34
N SER A 100 -12.33 -0.26 -3.14
CA SER A 100 -10.98 0.22 -2.81
C SER A 100 -10.11 -0.84 -2.13
N GLY A 101 -10.63 -2.06 -1.98
CA GLY A 101 -9.82 -3.18 -1.51
C GLY A 101 -9.88 -3.46 -0.02
N PHE A 102 -10.81 -2.86 0.70
CA PHE A 102 -10.98 -3.14 2.12
C PHE A 102 -11.84 -4.39 2.32
N ASN A 103 -11.52 -5.17 3.34
CA ASN A 103 -12.26 -6.39 3.64
C ASN A 103 -13.56 -6.14 4.38
N THR A 104 -13.63 -5.05 5.16
CA THR A 104 -14.82 -4.70 5.93
C THR A 104 -15.07 -3.20 5.89
N ASP A 105 -16.32 -2.82 6.12
CA ASP A 105 -16.69 -1.42 6.24
C ASP A 105 -15.98 -0.74 7.41
N ASP A 106 -15.85 -1.47 8.52
CA ASP A 106 -15.19 -0.94 9.72
C ASP A 106 -13.73 -0.62 9.45
N SER A 107 -13.01 -1.52 8.77
CA SER A 107 -11.62 -1.28 8.40
C SER A 107 -11.48 -0.02 7.55
N PHE A 108 -12.39 0.14 6.58
CA PHE A 108 -12.38 1.31 5.72
C PHE A 108 -12.59 2.60 6.52
N VAL A 109 -13.63 2.64 7.33
CA VAL A 109 -13.97 3.85 8.10
C VAL A 109 -12.83 4.24 9.03
N ILE A 110 -12.27 3.26 9.76
CA ILE A 110 -11.19 3.51 10.70
C ILE A 110 -9.95 4.05 9.98
N LEU A 111 -9.54 3.40 8.91
CA LEU A 111 -8.35 3.80 8.16
C LEU A 111 -8.54 5.12 7.43
N PHE A 112 -9.71 5.33 6.85
CA PHE A 112 -10.00 6.58 6.17
C PHE A 112 -9.93 7.75 7.14
N LYS A 113 -10.52 7.61 8.33
CA LYS A 113 -10.48 8.64 9.35
C LYS A 113 -9.04 8.89 9.83
N LYS A 114 -8.26 7.83 9.99
CA LYS A 114 -6.86 7.94 10.42
C LYS A 114 -6.02 8.72 9.41
N HIS A 115 -6.24 8.48 8.12
CA HIS A 115 -5.43 9.10 7.06
C HIS A 115 -5.90 10.49 6.66
N THR A 116 -7.18 10.80 6.83
CA THR A 116 -7.76 12.06 6.37
C THR A 116 -8.25 12.96 7.48
N ASN A 117 -8.35 12.44 8.70
CA ASN A 117 -8.97 13.11 9.86
C ASN A 117 -10.45 13.45 9.64
N MET A 118 -11.07 12.81 8.64
CA MET A 118 -12.49 13.01 8.34
C MET A 118 -13.15 11.66 8.14
N SER A 119 -14.44 11.56 8.44
CA SER A 119 -15.15 10.34 8.08
C SER A 119 -15.45 10.35 6.59
N PRO A 120 -15.63 9.16 5.96
CA PRO A 120 -15.94 9.10 4.53
C PRO A 120 -17.24 9.78 4.15
N GLU A 121 -18.11 9.98 5.11
CA GLU A 121 -19.44 10.58 4.89
C GLU A 121 -19.39 12.10 4.81
N ASN A 122 -18.28 12.68 5.18
CA ASN A 122 -18.11 14.13 5.10
C ASN A 122 -17.41 14.51 3.77
#